data_ebcfff0b3417eba8a98b6b737ee217ee
#
_entry.id   ebcfff0b3417eba8a98b6b737ee217ee
#
_cell.length_a   1.000
_cell.length_b   1.000
_cell.length_c   1.000
_cell.angle_alpha   90.00
_cell.angle_beta   90.00
_cell.angle_gamma   90.00
#
_symmetry.space_group_name_H-M   'P 1'
#
loop_
_entity.id
_entity.type
_entity.pdbx_description
1 polymer ?
#
loop_
_entity_poly.entity_id
_entity_poly.type
_entity_poly.pdbx_seq_one_letter_code
_entity_poly.pdbx_strand_id
1 'polypeptide(L)'
;MADSDSFWQVEQEKASREQLRRLQLERLQQTIEQAIRSPFYREKLKKAGLKPGISSLEEIQRFPFTEKEDLRQCYPFGMVAVPLNQLIRMHASSGTTGKSTLIFHTRKDIETWADLVARSLYMVGARAGDIFQNMMTYGLFTGGLGIHFGALEL
;
A
#
# COMPACT_ATOMS: atom_id res chain seq x y z
N MET A 1 -23.58 -21.42 11.54
CA MET A 1 -22.65 -20.62 12.36
C MET A 1 -21.18 -20.78 11.97
N ALA A 2 -20.80 -21.63 11.01
CA ALA A 2 -19.39 -21.90 10.67
C ALA A 2 -18.77 -20.98 9.60
N ASP A 3 -19.48 -20.00 9.08
CA ASP A 3 -19.03 -19.27 7.89
C ASP A 3 -18.45 -17.87 8.20
N SER A 4 -18.78 -17.26 9.34
CA SER A 4 -18.24 -15.95 9.74
C SER A 4 -16.82 -16.02 10.29
N ASP A 5 -16.43 -17.20 10.79
CA ASP A 5 -15.11 -17.43 11.42
C ASP A 5 -14.00 -17.80 10.42
N SER A 6 -14.34 -17.88 9.14
CA SER A 6 -13.40 -18.26 8.07
C SER A 6 -12.79 -17.05 7.34
N PHE A 7 -13.32 -15.84 7.53
CA PHE A 7 -12.94 -14.65 6.79
C PHE A 7 -12.64 -13.49 7.74
N TRP A 8 -11.58 -12.75 7.46
CA TRP A 8 -11.23 -11.52 8.18
C TRP A 8 -12.21 -10.39 7.88
N GLN A 9 -12.51 -10.20 6.60
CA GLN A 9 -13.45 -9.18 6.10
C GLN A 9 -14.47 -9.83 5.18
N VAL A 10 -15.51 -10.41 5.75
CA VAL A 10 -16.52 -11.20 5.05
C VAL A 10 -17.09 -10.50 3.81
N GLU A 11 -17.43 -9.21 3.93
CA GLU A 11 -18.04 -8.44 2.85
C GLU A 11 -17.11 -8.31 1.63
N GLN A 12 -15.82 -8.11 1.86
CA GLN A 12 -14.84 -7.96 0.79
C GLN A 12 -14.40 -9.32 0.22
N GLU A 13 -14.23 -10.31 1.08
CA GLU A 13 -13.71 -11.62 0.70
C GLU A 13 -14.77 -12.49 0.00
N LYS A 14 -16.05 -12.23 0.26
CA LYS A 14 -17.18 -12.86 -0.43
C LYS A 14 -17.83 -11.99 -1.51
N ALA A 15 -17.25 -10.82 -1.80
CA ALA A 15 -17.82 -9.92 -2.79
C ALA A 15 -17.89 -10.56 -4.18
N SER A 16 -18.99 -10.31 -4.90
CA SER A 16 -19.13 -10.71 -6.30
C SER A 16 -18.06 -10.04 -7.18
N ARG A 17 -17.81 -10.61 -8.35
CA ARG A 17 -16.87 -10.03 -9.32
C ARG A 17 -17.24 -8.60 -9.69
N GLU A 18 -18.51 -8.31 -9.82
CA GLU A 18 -19.01 -6.97 -10.14
C GLU A 18 -18.74 -5.98 -9.00
N GLN A 19 -19.03 -6.38 -7.76
CA GLN A 19 -18.72 -5.57 -6.57
C GLN A 19 -17.23 -5.28 -6.45
N LEU A 20 -16.38 -6.30 -6.68
CA LEU A 20 -14.93 -6.13 -6.68
C LEU A 20 -14.46 -5.16 -7.77
N ARG A 21 -14.97 -5.28 -9.01
CA ARG A 21 -14.61 -4.36 -10.11
C ARG A 21 -14.98 -2.92 -9.79
N ARG A 22 -16.15 -2.68 -9.22
CA ARG A 22 -16.58 -1.35 -8.78
C ARG A 22 -15.65 -0.79 -7.70
N LEU A 23 -15.38 -1.56 -6.67
CA LEU A 23 -14.45 -1.18 -5.59
C LEU A 23 -13.02 -0.90 -6.13
N GLN A 24 -12.54 -1.73 -7.05
CA GLN A 24 -11.23 -1.54 -7.69
C GLN A 24 -11.18 -0.23 -8.48
N LEU A 25 -12.21 0.08 -9.26
CA LEU A 25 -12.28 1.31 -10.03
C LEU A 25 -12.29 2.53 -9.11
N GLU A 26 -13.13 2.53 -8.08
CA GLU A 26 -13.18 3.62 -7.10
C GLU A 26 -11.82 3.85 -6.43
N ARG A 27 -11.19 2.78 -5.93
CA ARG A 27 -9.87 2.88 -5.27
C ARG A 27 -8.77 3.32 -6.24
N LEU A 28 -8.82 2.89 -7.49
CA LEU A 28 -7.86 3.30 -8.50
C LEU A 28 -8.01 4.79 -8.86
N GLN A 29 -9.25 5.29 -8.96
CA GLN A 29 -9.52 6.72 -9.15
C GLN A 29 -8.92 7.54 -8.00
N GLN A 30 -9.19 7.16 -6.75
CA GLN A 30 -8.62 7.80 -5.55
C GLN A 30 -7.08 7.75 -5.55
N THR A 31 -6.50 6.63 -5.96
CA THR A 31 -5.04 6.47 -6.05
C THR A 31 -4.43 7.41 -7.08
N ILE A 32 -5.05 7.54 -8.25
CA ILE A 32 -4.59 8.46 -9.30
C ILE A 32 -4.70 9.91 -8.83
N GLU A 33 -5.83 10.30 -8.23
CA GLU A 33 -6.03 11.63 -7.66
C GLU A 33 -5.02 11.97 -6.57
N GLN A 34 -4.65 11.00 -5.76
CA GLN A 34 -3.60 11.17 -4.75
C GLN A 34 -2.21 11.26 -5.41
N ALA A 35 -1.89 10.38 -6.34
CA ALA A 35 -0.58 10.31 -6.97
C ALA A 35 -0.18 11.60 -7.68
N ILE A 36 -1.11 12.27 -8.35
CA ILE A 36 -0.83 13.54 -9.07
C ILE A 36 -0.49 14.72 -8.15
N ARG A 37 -0.70 14.58 -6.84
CA ARG A 37 -0.25 15.59 -5.86
C ARG A 37 1.27 15.57 -5.70
N SER A 38 1.93 14.44 -6.01
CA SER A 38 3.39 14.38 -6.03
C SER A 38 3.97 15.08 -7.26
N PRO A 39 5.10 15.76 -7.14
CA PRO A 39 5.79 16.37 -8.27
C PRO A 39 6.09 15.37 -9.40
N PHE A 40 6.56 14.18 -9.03
CA PHE A 40 6.93 13.13 -9.97
C PHE A 40 5.76 12.70 -10.88
N TYR A 41 4.63 12.29 -10.30
CA TYR A 41 3.51 11.79 -11.11
C TYR A 41 2.84 12.89 -11.90
N ARG A 42 2.78 14.11 -11.37
CA ARG A 42 2.28 15.27 -12.11
C ARG A 42 3.05 15.47 -13.41
N GLU A 43 4.37 15.49 -13.36
CA GLU A 43 5.21 15.65 -14.54
C GLU A 43 5.17 14.42 -15.45
N LYS A 44 5.14 13.22 -14.89
CA LYS A 44 5.10 11.96 -15.66
C LYS A 44 3.83 11.86 -16.51
N LEU A 45 2.67 12.17 -15.94
CA LEU A 45 1.39 12.17 -16.65
C LEU A 45 1.31 13.30 -17.70
N LYS A 46 1.81 14.49 -17.35
CA LYS A 46 1.90 15.60 -18.29
C LYS A 46 2.73 15.24 -19.52
N LYS A 47 3.90 14.64 -19.35
CA LYS A 47 4.77 14.17 -20.44
C LYS A 47 4.10 13.09 -21.29
N ALA A 48 3.27 12.24 -20.69
CA ALA A 48 2.49 11.22 -21.39
C ALA A 48 1.22 11.76 -22.06
N GLY A 49 0.91 13.07 -21.94
CA GLY A 49 -0.31 13.67 -22.47
C GLY A 49 -1.59 13.18 -21.82
N LEU A 50 -1.50 12.62 -20.60
CA LEU A 50 -2.63 12.04 -19.89
C LEU A 50 -3.24 13.04 -18.91
N LYS A 51 -4.57 13.10 -18.91
CA LYS A 51 -5.32 13.75 -17.83
C LYS A 51 -5.47 12.79 -16.66
N PRO A 52 -5.44 13.29 -15.43
CA PRO A 52 -5.75 12.47 -14.26
C PRO A 52 -7.22 12.05 -14.29
N GLY A 53 -7.45 10.79 -14.01
CA GLY A 53 -8.79 10.21 -14.00
C GLY A 53 -8.94 9.05 -15.00
N ILE A 54 -9.79 8.12 -14.62
CA ILE A 54 -10.19 6.96 -15.43
C ILE A 54 -11.67 6.72 -15.23
N SER A 55 -12.33 6.16 -16.25
CA SER A 55 -13.73 5.74 -16.22
C SER A 55 -13.89 4.22 -16.19
N SER A 56 -12.81 3.48 -16.52
CA SER A 56 -12.78 2.02 -16.44
C SER A 56 -11.41 1.51 -15.97
N LEU A 57 -11.37 0.27 -15.47
CA LEU A 57 -10.12 -0.36 -15.02
C LEU A 57 -9.11 -0.56 -16.15
N GLU A 58 -9.60 -0.79 -17.36
CA GLU A 58 -8.79 -1.05 -18.55
C GLU A 58 -7.95 0.17 -18.95
N GLU A 59 -8.40 1.37 -18.61
CA GLU A 59 -7.67 2.61 -18.91
C GLU A 59 -6.33 2.74 -18.18
N ILE A 60 -6.10 1.94 -17.14
CA ILE A 60 -4.79 1.90 -16.44
C ILE A 60 -3.65 1.54 -17.41
N GLN A 61 -3.93 0.78 -18.46
CA GLN A 61 -2.95 0.40 -19.48
C GLN A 61 -2.32 1.60 -20.21
N ARG A 62 -2.95 2.76 -20.18
CA ARG A 62 -2.46 3.99 -20.78
C ARG A 62 -1.43 4.72 -19.89
N PHE A 63 -1.39 4.35 -18.60
CA PHE A 63 -0.53 5.04 -17.64
C PHE A 63 0.91 4.51 -17.71
N PRO A 64 1.91 5.40 -17.63
CA PRO A 64 3.31 4.99 -17.66
C PRO A 64 3.69 4.22 -16.38
N PHE A 65 4.51 3.19 -16.54
CA PHE A 65 5.04 2.43 -15.41
C PHE A 65 5.94 3.30 -14.52
N THR A 66 6.00 2.93 -13.25
CA THR A 66 6.97 3.43 -12.29
C THR A 66 8.02 2.36 -12.04
N GLU A 67 9.28 2.71 -12.19
CA GLU A 67 10.40 1.80 -12.01
C GLU A 67 11.17 2.10 -10.72
N LYS A 68 11.99 1.17 -10.27
CA LYS A 68 12.82 1.35 -9.07
C LYS A 68 13.79 2.53 -9.21
N GLU A 69 14.24 2.80 -10.43
CA GLU A 69 15.12 3.94 -10.71
C GLU A 69 14.40 5.29 -10.53
N ASP A 70 13.12 5.36 -10.84
CA ASP A 70 12.30 6.55 -10.56
C ASP A 70 12.32 6.92 -9.07
N LEU A 71 12.24 5.89 -8.17
CA LEU A 71 12.32 6.11 -6.73
C LEU A 71 13.68 6.69 -6.30
N ARG A 72 14.76 6.26 -6.93
CA ARG A 72 16.12 6.76 -6.65
C ARG A 72 16.32 8.18 -7.12
N GLN A 73 15.82 8.51 -8.32
CA GLN A 73 15.93 9.83 -8.91
C GLN A 73 15.09 10.86 -8.15
N CYS A 74 13.97 10.44 -7.58
CA CYS A 74 13.07 11.28 -6.79
C CYS A 74 13.43 11.36 -5.30
N TYR A 75 14.60 10.84 -4.91
CA TYR A 75 15.06 10.86 -3.52
C TYR A 75 15.19 12.29 -2.98
N PRO A 76 14.81 12.62 -1.72
CA PRO A 76 14.06 11.72 -0.85
C PRO A 76 12.53 11.84 -0.99
N PHE A 77 11.95 12.99 -1.39
CA PHE A 77 10.54 13.31 -1.25
C PHE A 77 9.78 13.50 -2.57
N GLY A 78 10.43 13.31 -3.71
CA GLY A 78 9.83 13.63 -5.02
C GLY A 78 8.56 12.84 -5.36
N MET A 79 8.35 11.69 -4.74
CA MET A 79 7.14 10.88 -4.89
C MET A 79 6.12 11.06 -3.76
N VAL A 80 6.42 11.86 -2.75
CA VAL A 80 5.48 12.12 -1.64
C VAL A 80 4.30 12.93 -2.16
N ALA A 81 3.11 12.45 -1.88
CA ALA A 81 1.84 13.00 -2.35
C ALA A 81 0.97 13.62 -1.23
N VAL A 82 1.55 13.81 -0.06
CA VAL A 82 0.92 14.43 1.12
C VAL A 82 1.86 15.46 1.74
N PRO A 83 1.37 16.41 2.56
CA PRO A 83 2.21 17.28 3.38
C PRO A 83 3.15 16.48 4.28
N LEU A 84 4.42 16.91 4.42
CA LEU A 84 5.44 16.17 5.18
C LEU A 84 5.05 15.95 6.66
N ASN A 85 4.28 16.84 7.25
CA ASN A 85 3.79 16.70 8.63
C ASN A 85 2.75 15.60 8.83
N GLN A 86 2.26 14.99 7.76
CA GLN A 86 1.38 13.81 7.81
C GLN A 86 2.16 12.49 7.75
N LEU A 87 3.45 12.55 7.48
CA LEU A 87 4.31 11.38 7.45
C LEU A 87 4.70 11.00 8.88
N ILE A 88 4.36 9.79 9.29
CA ILE A 88 4.64 9.29 10.64
C ILE A 88 5.71 8.21 10.68
N ARG A 89 6.07 7.66 9.52
CA ARG A 89 7.04 6.58 9.43
C ARG A 89 7.77 6.60 8.09
N MET A 90 9.03 6.18 8.14
CA MET A 90 9.87 5.96 6.98
C MET A 90 10.47 4.55 7.04
N HIS A 91 10.47 3.87 5.90
CA HIS A 91 11.19 2.62 5.68
C HIS A 91 12.21 2.79 4.56
N ALA A 92 13.26 1.99 4.59
CA ALA A 92 14.27 1.97 3.55
C ALA A 92 14.53 0.54 3.07
N SER A 93 14.87 0.39 1.80
CA SER A 93 15.43 -0.86 1.28
C SER A 93 16.89 -1.02 1.67
N SER A 94 17.42 -2.25 1.64
CA SER A 94 18.82 -2.55 2.01
C SER A 94 19.88 -1.87 1.15
N GLY A 95 19.52 -1.32 0.01
CA GLY A 95 20.45 -0.55 -0.84
C GLY A 95 21.67 -1.31 -1.35
N THR A 96 21.62 -2.63 -1.49
CA THR A 96 22.73 -3.48 -1.92
C THR A 96 23.39 -3.06 -3.24
N THR A 97 22.68 -2.30 -4.06
CA THR A 97 23.12 -1.84 -5.38
C THR A 97 23.26 -0.32 -5.48
N GLY A 98 23.39 0.40 -4.36
CA GLY A 98 23.50 1.86 -4.34
C GLY A 98 22.66 2.54 -3.27
N LYS A 99 22.07 3.72 -3.58
CA LYS A 99 21.22 4.43 -2.63
C LYS A 99 19.99 3.62 -2.27
N SER A 100 19.68 3.53 -0.97
CA SER A 100 18.43 2.95 -0.48
C SER A 100 17.23 3.71 -1.05
N THR A 101 16.18 2.98 -1.39
CA THR A 101 14.88 3.61 -1.70
C THR A 101 14.14 3.88 -0.41
N LEU A 102 13.59 5.09 -0.28
CA LEU A 102 12.80 5.48 0.88
C LEU A 102 11.31 5.39 0.56
N ILE A 103 10.56 4.83 1.49
CA ILE A 103 9.11 4.77 1.44
C ILE A 103 8.56 5.42 2.70
N PHE A 104 7.65 6.35 2.53
CA PHE A 104 7.03 7.10 3.61
C PHE A 104 5.58 6.66 3.80
N HIS A 105 5.15 6.66 5.05
CA HIS A 105 3.82 6.23 5.43
C HIS A 105 3.10 7.28 6.25
N THR A 106 1.85 7.51 5.93
CA THR A 106 0.89 8.19 6.79
C THR A 106 0.33 7.23 7.84
N ARG A 107 -0.43 7.75 8.81
CA ARG A 107 -1.17 6.91 9.77
C ARG A 107 -2.09 5.92 9.05
N LYS A 108 -2.84 6.40 8.06
CA LYS A 108 -3.74 5.57 7.28
C LYS A 108 -3.03 4.43 6.51
N ASP A 109 -1.84 4.69 5.99
CA ASP A 109 -1.04 3.65 5.31
C ASP A 109 -0.65 2.54 6.29
N ILE A 110 -0.27 2.91 7.53
CA ILE A 110 0.09 1.93 8.57
C ILE A 110 -1.13 1.11 9.00
N GLU A 111 -2.28 1.74 9.19
CA GLU A 111 -3.54 1.07 9.53
C GLU A 111 -3.95 0.09 8.40
N THR A 112 -3.91 0.54 7.15
CA THR A 112 -4.20 -0.32 5.99
C THR A 112 -3.23 -1.49 5.90
N TRP A 113 -1.95 -1.25 6.17
CA TRP A 113 -0.93 -2.30 6.16
C TRP A 113 -1.15 -3.31 7.29
N ALA A 114 -1.45 -2.85 8.51
CA ALA A 114 -1.78 -3.71 9.65
C ALA A 114 -2.97 -4.63 9.33
N ASP A 115 -4.06 -4.08 8.80
CA ASP A 115 -5.25 -4.83 8.38
C ASP A 115 -4.93 -5.90 7.31
N LEU A 116 -4.13 -5.56 6.30
CA LEU A 116 -3.74 -6.51 5.26
C LEU A 116 -2.87 -7.65 5.80
N VAL A 117 -1.99 -7.37 6.75
CA VAL A 117 -1.16 -8.39 7.39
C VAL A 117 -2.01 -9.24 8.35
N ALA A 118 -2.92 -8.62 9.12
CA ALA A 118 -3.87 -9.34 9.96
C ALA A 118 -4.71 -10.32 9.15
N ARG A 119 -5.24 -9.90 7.99
CA ARG A 119 -5.93 -10.79 7.06
C ARG A 119 -5.06 -11.97 6.63
N SER A 120 -3.79 -11.71 6.32
CA SER A 120 -2.86 -12.77 5.91
C SER A 120 -2.60 -13.77 7.04
N LEU A 121 -2.45 -13.30 8.27
CA LEU A 121 -2.31 -14.13 9.46
C LEU A 121 -3.59 -14.92 9.74
N TYR A 122 -4.75 -14.26 9.66
CA TYR A 122 -6.06 -14.91 9.83
C TYR A 122 -6.29 -16.03 8.82
N MET A 123 -5.91 -15.80 7.56
CA MET A 123 -6.03 -16.77 6.46
C MET A 123 -5.21 -18.05 6.71
N VAL A 124 -4.07 -17.95 7.39
CA VAL A 124 -3.26 -19.13 7.76
C VAL A 124 -3.63 -19.72 9.12
N GLY A 125 -4.72 -19.24 9.73
CA GLY A 125 -5.30 -19.83 10.94
C GLY A 125 -5.03 -19.09 12.25
N ALA A 126 -4.26 -18.00 12.24
CA ALA A 126 -4.05 -17.20 13.46
C ALA A 126 -5.36 -16.56 13.94
N ARG A 127 -5.56 -16.48 15.25
CA ARG A 127 -6.77 -15.94 15.89
C ARG A 127 -6.42 -15.06 17.08
N ALA A 128 -7.35 -14.19 17.46
CA ALA A 128 -7.27 -13.43 18.70
C ALA A 128 -7.03 -14.38 19.90
N GLY A 129 -6.06 -14.05 20.72
CA GLY A 129 -5.65 -14.88 21.85
C GLY A 129 -4.50 -15.84 21.59
N ASP A 130 -4.06 -16.01 20.35
CA ASP A 130 -2.85 -16.75 20.05
C ASP A 130 -1.61 -16.00 20.57
N ILE A 131 -0.60 -16.76 20.99
CA ILE A 131 0.68 -16.20 21.40
C ILE A 131 1.56 -16.04 20.15
N PHE A 132 1.89 -14.79 19.83
CA PHE A 132 2.72 -14.45 18.67
C PHE A 132 4.13 -14.05 19.08
N GLN A 133 5.15 -14.73 18.52
CA GLN A 133 6.54 -14.37 18.71
C GLN A 133 7.13 -13.81 17.40
N ASN A 134 7.52 -12.54 17.41
CA ASN A 134 8.22 -11.91 16.28
C ASN A 134 9.73 -12.00 16.50
N MET A 135 10.41 -12.78 15.66
CA MET A 135 11.87 -12.96 15.70
C MET A 135 12.61 -12.07 14.69
N MET A 136 11.89 -11.18 13.98
CA MET A 136 12.49 -10.25 13.03
C MET A 136 13.06 -9.03 13.76
N THR A 137 14.16 -8.50 13.23
CA THR A 137 14.75 -7.25 13.74
C THR A 137 13.88 -6.05 13.37
N TYR A 138 13.73 -5.15 14.33
CA TYR A 138 13.11 -3.83 14.11
C TYR A 138 14.18 -2.84 13.63
N GLY A 139 13.87 -2.11 12.59
CA GLY A 139 14.77 -1.12 12.02
C GLY A 139 14.13 -0.40 10.84
N LEU A 140 14.92 0.04 9.88
CA LEU A 140 14.41 0.69 8.67
C LEU A 140 13.69 -0.27 7.72
N PHE A 141 13.83 -1.58 7.91
CA PHE A 141 13.21 -2.58 7.06
C PHE A 141 11.73 -2.82 7.41
N THR A 142 10.99 -3.25 6.42
CA THR A 142 9.53 -3.38 6.47
C THR A 142 9.04 -4.58 7.28
N GLY A 143 9.74 -5.72 7.22
CA GLY A 143 9.22 -7.02 7.63
C GLY A 143 8.83 -7.09 9.11
N GLY A 144 9.75 -6.77 10.02
CA GLY A 144 9.51 -6.88 11.47
C GLY A 144 8.35 -6.03 11.96
N LEU A 145 8.30 -4.77 11.54
CA LEU A 145 7.22 -3.85 11.91
C LEU A 145 5.88 -4.21 11.25
N GLY A 146 5.90 -4.64 9.98
CA GLY A 146 4.67 -5.04 9.29
C GLY A 146 3.96 -6.19 10.00
N ILE A 147 4.69 -7.26 10.32
CA ILE A 147 4.13 -8.41 11.02
C ILE A 147 3.71 -8.04 12.44
N HIS A 148 4.49 -7.20 13.15
CA HIS A 148 4.14 -6.73 14.49
C HIS A 148 2.77 -6.04 14.52
N PHE A 149 2.57 -5.05 13.66
CA PHE A 149 1.30 -4.33 13.62
C PHE A 149 0.14 -5.19 13.13
N GLY A 150 0.37 -6.10 12.18
CA GLY A 150 -0.65 -7.05 11.76
C GLY A 150 -1.07 -8.03 12.86
N ALA A 151 -0.11 -8.47 13.70
CA ALA A 151 -0.44 -9.32 14.85
C ALA A 151 -1.16 -8.56 15.96
N LEU A 152 -0.92 -7.25 16.13
CA LEU A 152 -1.69 -6.42 17.08
C LEU A 152 -3.11 -6.13 16.59
N GLU A 153 -3.33 -6.08 15.28
CA GLU A 153 -4.65 -5.84 14.67
C GLU A 153 -5.54 -7.08 14.75
N LEU A 154 -4.94 -8.27 14.79
CA LEU A 154 -5.61 -9.55 14.90
C LEU A 154 -6.23 -9.76 16.30
#